data_112fab17ab11a979459704e8dd599f0b
#
_entry.id   112fab17ab11a979459704e8dd599f0b
#
_cell.length_a   1.000
_cell.length_b   1.000
_cell.length_c   1.000
_cell.angle_alpha   90.00
_cell.angle_beta   90.00
_cell.angle_gamma   90.00
#
_symmetry.space_group_name_H-M   'P 1'
#
loop_
_entity.id
_entity.type
_entity.pdbx_description
1 polymer ?
#
loop_
_entity_poly.entity_id
_entity_poly.type
_entity_poly.pdbx_seq_one_letter_code
_entity_poly.pdbx_strand_id
1 'polypeptide(L)'
;MRPNRTTALAFAIDALLVLVFVLIGRVTHDDNPLLGALVTYWPFFAALVIGWVVARAWKNPFAVLRSGVPIWVTTVALGMLLRVLSDQGVQWSFVIVTSVVLGVFLLGWRGIAAAVGARRRARTS
;
A
#
# COMPACT_ATOMS: atom_id res chain seq x y z
N MET A 1 17.99 -5.83 14.30
CA MET A 1 18.31 -5.87 12.87
C MET A 1 18.13 -4.49 12.28
N ARG A 2 19.16 -3.99 11.65
CA ARG A 2 19.10 -2.67 11.06
C ARG A 2 18.31 -2.68 9.73
N PRO A 3 17.66 -1.58 9.39
CA PRO A 3 17.03 -1.47 8.10
C PRO A 3 18.07 -1.66 6.99
N ASN A 4 17.67 -2.34 5.95
CA ASN A 4 18.57 -2.63 4.84
C ASN A 4 17.89 -2.20 3.53
N ARG A 5 18.59 -2.42 2.43
CA ARG A 5 18.06 -2.07 1.11
C ARG A 5 16.75 -2.76 0.81
N THR A 6 16.60 -4.00 1.27
CA THR A 6 15.39 -4.78 1.04
C THR A 6 14.17 -4.15 1.74
N THR A 7 14.36 -3.71 2.98
CA THR A 7 13.29 -3.04 3.73
C THR A 7 12.92 -1.71 3.06
N ALA A 8 13.91 -0.92 2.71
CA ALA A 8 13.69 0.37 2.05
C ALA A 8 13.00 0.19 0.69
N LEU A 9 13.43 -0.82 -0.07
CA LEU A 9 12.83 -1.12 -1.37
C LEU A 9 11.36 -1.52 -1.22
N ALA A 10 11.06 -2.40 -0.27
CA ALA A 10 9.69 -2.84 -0.04
C ALA A 10 8.78 -1.68 0.35
N PHE A 11 9.24 -0.80 1.24
CA PHE A 11 8.46 0.37 1.62
C PHE A 11 8.27 1.31 0.43
N ALA A 12 9.30 1.52 -0.37
CA ALA A 12 9.22 2.37 -1.55
C ALA A 12 8.21 1.81 -2.57
N ILE A 13 8.19 0.49 -2.74
CA ILE A 13 7.20 -0.15 -3.63
C ILE A 13 5.79 0.08 -3.11
N ASP A 14 5.56 -0.15 -1.81
CA ASP A 14 4.25 0.10 -1.22
C ASP A 14 3.82 1.55 -1.40
N ALA A 15 4.69 2.50 -1.09
CA ALA A 15 4.39 3.92 -1.21
C ALA A 15 4.10 4.31 -2.65
N LEU A 16 4.87 3.77 -3.59
CA LEU A 16 4.66 4.03 -5.01
C LEU A 16 3.33 3.47 -5.50
N LEU A 17 2.99 2.25 -5.09
CA LEU A 17 1.73 1.62 -5.51
C LEU A 17 0.52 2.36 -4.96
N VAL A 18 0.60 2.83 -3.71
CA VAL A 18 -0.47 3.67 -3.15
C VAL A 18 -0.60 4.97 -3.93
N LEU A 19 0.53 5.59 -4.30
CA LEU A 19 0.52 6.79 -5.10
C LEU A 19 -0.10 6.54 -6.49
N VAL A 20 0.26 5.45 -7.14
CA VAL A 20 -0.31 5.07 -8.44
C VAL A 20 -1.82 4.91 -8.33
N PHE A 21 -2.30 4.26 -7.29
CA PHE A 21 -3.74 4.13 -7.06
C PHE A 21 -4.43 5.50 -6.98
N VAL A 22 -3.85 6.41 -6.19
CA VAL A 22 -4.41 7.76 -6.01
C VAL A 22 -4.41 8.53 -7.33
N LEU A 23 -3.31 8.46 -8.09
CA LEU A 23 -3.20 9.18 -9.37
C LEU A 23 -4.21 8.66 -10.39
N ILE A 24 -4.38 7.34 -10.48
CA ILE A 24 -5.36 6.76 -11.39
C ILE A 24 -6.76 7.27 -11.07
N GLY A 25 -7.11 7.29 -9.79
CA GLY A 25 -8.41 7.79 -9.37
C GLY A 25 -8.62 9.25 -9.68
N ARG A 26 -7.60 10.08 -9.48
CA ARG A 26 -7.73 11.53 -9.68
C ARG A 26 -7.70 11.94 -11.15
N VAL A 27 -6.89 11.28 -11.96
CA VAL A 27 -6.79 11.61 -13.38
C VAL A 27 -8.14 11.50 -14.10
N THR A 28 -8.99 10.58 -13.66
CA THR A 28 -10.30 10.38 -14.29
C THR A 28 -11.38 11.35 -13.83
N HIS A 29 -11.14 12.12 -12.76
CA HIS A 29 -12.21 12.89 -12.12
C HIS A 29 -11.85 14.34 -11.79
N ASP A 30 -10.67 14.82 -12.14
CA ASP A 30 -10.19 16.10 -11.61
C ASP A 30 -9.52 16.96 -12.68
N ASP A 31 -9.80 18.26 -12.65
CA ASP A 31 -9.16 19.24 -13.53
C ASP A 31 -7.70 19.51 -13.15
N ASN A 32 -7.35 19.32 -11.87
CA ASN A 32 -5.97 19.48 -11.38
C ASN A 32 -5.59 18.23 -10.59
N PRO A 33 -5.22 17.14 -11.30
CA PRO A 33 -4.97 15.87 -10.64
C PRO A 33 -3.79 15.88 -9.69
N LEU A 34 -2.76 16.68 -9.96
CA LEU A 34 -1.57 16.69 -9.09
C LEU A 34 -1.88 17.23 -7.70
N LEU A 35 -2.57 18.38 -7.62
CA LEU A 35 -2.93 18.95 -6.33
C LEU A 35 -3.91 18.06 -5.58
N GLY A 36 -4.94 17.54 -6.29
CA GLY A 36 -5.89 16.64 -5.70
C GLY A 36 -5.25 15.34 -5.22
N ALA A 37 -4.24 14.85 -5.96
CA ALA A 37 -3.52 13.66 -5.57
C ALA A 37 -2.80 13.84 -4.24
N LEU A 38 -2.15 14.98 -4.02
CA LEU A 38 -1.47 15.23 -2.75
C LEU A 38 -2.45 15.23 -1.58
N VAL A 39 -3.62 15.83 -1.76
CA VAL A 39 -4.65 15.88 -0.73
C VAL A 39 -5.20 14.49 -0.43
N THR A 40 -5.37 13.66 -1.43
CA THR A 40 -5.89 12.29 -1.26
C THR A 40 -4.80 11.33 -0.78
N TYR A 41 -3.55 11.54 -1.20
CA TYR A 41 -2.47 10.62 -0.90
C TYR A 41 -2.07 10.63 0.56
N TRP A 42 -2.03 11.81 1.22
CA TRP A 42 -1.47 11.89 2.57
C TRP A 42 -2.18 11.00 3.59
N PRO A 43 -3.54 10.85 3.57
CA PRO A 43 -4.18 9.93 4.51
C PRO A 43 -3.72 8.48 4.31
N PHE A 44 -3.62 8.06 3.06
CA PHE A 44 -3.19 6.70 2.75
C PHE A 44 -1.71 6.49 3.03
N PHE A 45 -0.88 7.49 2.79
CA PHE A 45 0.54 7.38 3.12
C PHE A 45 0.74 7.28 4.63
N ALA A 46 0.06 8.12 5.40
CA ALA A 46 0.12 8.06 6.86
C ALA A 46 -0.36 6.70 7.36
N ALA A 47 -1.46 6.20 6.80
CA ALA A 47 -1.99 4.89 7.17
C ALA A 47 -1.01 3.77 6.80
N LEU A 48 -0.32 3.89 5.66
CA LEU A 48 0.70 2.93 5.24
C LEU A 48 1.85 2.88 6.24
N VAL A 49 2.34 4.03 6.67
CA VAL A 49 3.42 4.09 7.66
C VAL A 49 3.00 3.42 8.96
N ILE A 50 1.78 3.71 9.42
CA ILE A 50 1.26 3.09 10.64
C ILE A 50 1.12 1.58 10.44
N GLY A 51 0.65 1.14 9.28
CA GLY A 51 0.53 -0.28 8.96
C GLY A 51 1.88 -0.99 9.01
N TRP A 52 2.92 -0.35 8.50
CA TRP A 52 4.28 -0.89 8.58
C TRP A 52 4.75 -1.04 10.01
N VAL A 53 4.44 -0.07 10.87
CA VAL A 53 4.82 -0.13 12.28
C VAL A 53 4.03 -1.23 12.99
N VAL A 54 2.72 -1.29 12.78
CA VAL A 54 1.86 -2.30 13.42
C VAL A 54 2.29 -3.71 13.01
N ALA A 55 2.56 -3.91 11.73
CA ALA A 55 2.95 -5.22 11.21
C ALA A 55 4.41 -5.57 11.51
N ARG A 56 5.21 -4.60 11.95
CA ARG A 56 6.67 -4.76 12.08
C ARG A 56 7.26 -5.28 10.78
N ALA A 57 6.86 -4.65 9.69
CA ALA A 57 7.17 -5.14 8.34
C ALA A 57 8.67 -5.17 8.04
N TRP A 58 9.47 -4.36 8.75
CA TRP A 58 10.93 -4.38 8.59
C TRP A 58 11.54 -5.74 8.92
N LYS A 59 10.85 -6.56 9.71
CA LYS A 59 11.33 -7.91 10.04
C LYS A 59 11.13 -8.89 8.91
N ASN A 60 10.09 -8.68 8.09
CA ASN A 60 9.79 -9.59 6.99
C ASN A 60 9.00 -8.83 5.91
N PRO A 61 9.66 -7.88 5.21
CA PRO A 61 8.93 -6.95 4.34
C PRO A 61 8.25 -7.60 3.14
N PHE A 62 8.70 -8.78 2.71
CA PHE A 62 8.15 -9.45 1.55
C PHE A 62 7.08 -10.48 1.89
N ALA A 63 6.79 -10.72 3.18
CA ALA A 63 5.80 -11.69 3.57
C ALA A 63 4.39 -11.22 3.20
N VAL A 64 3.65 -12.08 2.49
CA VAL A 64 2.28 -11.75 2.07
C VAL A 64 1.35 -11.70 3.28
N LEU A 65 1.30 -12.77 4.05
CA LEU A 65 0.35 -12.85 5.16
C LEU A 65 0.81 -12.08 6.39
N ARG A 66 2.10 -12.15 6.71
CA ARG A 66 2.61 -11.57 7.94
C ARG A 66 2.74 -10.05 7.89
N SER A 67 3.10 -9.52 6.74
CA SER A 67 3.29 -8.08 6.54
C SER A 67 2.23 -7.50 5.60
N GLY A 68 1.99 -8.14 4.47
CA GLY A 68 1.09 -7.61 3.45
C GLY A 68 -0.32 -7.43 3.95
N VAL A 69 -0.90 -8.44 4.59
CA VAL A 69 -2.29 -8.37 5.05
C VAL A 69 -2.48 -7.29 6.12
N PRO A 70 -1.67 -7.22 7.19
CA PRO A 70 -1.81 -6.13 8.15
C PRO A 70 -1.59 -4.75 7.53
N ILE A 71 -0.63 -4.60 6.63
CA ILE A 71 -0.40 -3.34 5.95
C ILE A 71 -1.62 -2.95 5.13
N TRP A 72 -2.15 -3.89 4.36
CA TRP A 72 -3.33 -3.65 3.53
C TRP A 72 -4.54 -3.23 4.38
N VAL A 73 -4.86 -4.00 5.40
CA VAL A 73 -6.01 -3.71 6.27
C VAL A 73 -5.85 -2.36 6.94
N THR A 74 -4.67 -2.08 7.48
CA THR A 74 -4.41 -0.81 8.17
C THR A 74 -4.47 0.37 7.20
N THR A 75 -3.88 0.21 6.01
CA THR A 75 -3.87 1.29 5.02
C THR A 75 -5.30 1.63 4.58
N VAL A 76 -6.13 0.63 4.31
CA VAL A 76 -7.52 0.88 3.92
C VAL A 76 -8.31 1.48 5.07
N ALA A 77 -8.27 0.85 6.24
CA ALA A 77 -9.10 1.27 7.38
C ALA A 77 -8.72 2.66 7.87
N LEU A 78 -7.43 2.90 8.14
CA LEU A 78 -6.98 4.20 8.65
C LEU A 78 -7.01 5.26 7.56
N GLY A 79 -6.74 4.89 6.31
CA GLY A 79 -6.86 5.83 5.20
C GLY A 79 -8.27 6.35 5.07
N MET A 80 -9.27 5.49 5.18
CA MET A 80 -10.68 5.90 5.17
C MET A 80 -11.02 6.76 6.37
N LEU A 81 -10.56 6.37 7.55
CA LEU A 81 -10.80 7.15 8.77
C LEU A 81 -10.21 8.55 8.66
N LEU A 82 -8.98 8.66 8.19
CA LEU A 82 -8.31 9.96 8.03
C LEU A 82 -9.01 10.82 6.99
N ARG A 83 -9.56 10.21 5.94
CA ARG A 83 -10.35 10.96 4.96
C ARG A 83 -11.58 11.57 5.61
N VAL A 84 -12.29 10.81 6.43
CA VAL A 84 -13.46 11.31 7.15
C VAL A 84 -13.06 12.44 8.09
N LEU A 85 -11.98 12.25 8.84
CA LEU A 85 -11.53 13.26 9.80
C LEU A 85 -11.03 14.54 9.14
N SER A 86 -10.58 14.46 7.90
CA SER A 86 -10.11 15.62 7.13
C SER A 86 -11.15 16.18 6.18
N ASP A 87 -12.43 15.84 6.37
CA ASP A 87 -13.56 16.33 5.57
C ASP A 87 -13.51 15.96 4.10
N GLN A 88 -12.79 14.88 3.75
CA GLN A 88 -12.74 14.44 2.37
C GLN A 88 -13.89 13.53 1.99
N GLY A 89 -14.54 12.92 2.98
CA GLY A 89 -15.67 12.04 2.76
C GLY A 89 -15.28 10.65 2.28
N VAL A 90 -16.22 9.72 2.40
CA VAL A 90 -16.03 8.34 1.96
C VAL A 90 -17.36 7.83 1.42
N GLN A 91 -17.33 7.27 0.20
CA GLN A 91 -18.46 6.59 -0.40
C GLN A 91 -18.20 5.08 -0.43
N TRP A 92 -19.26 4.28 -0.35
CA TRP A 92 -19.12 2.83 -0.36
C TRP A 92 -18.41 2.31 -1.59
N SER A 93 -18.69 2.88 -2.77
CA SER A 93 -17.99 2.49 -4.00
C SER A 93 -16.49 2.73 -3.88
N PHE A 94 -16.09 3.82 -3.26
CA PHE A 94 -14.67 4.12 -3.04
C PHE A 94 -14.03 3.11 -2.09
N VAL A 95 -14.73 2.73 -1.03
CA VAL A 95 -14.23 1.73 -0.07
C VAL A 95 -13.98 0.41 -0.78
N ILE A 96 -14.93 -0.04 -1.61
CA ILE A 96 -14.81 -1.31 -2.32
C ILE A 96 -13.65 -1.26 -3.30
N VAL A 97 -13.56 -0.23 -4.12
CA VAL A 97 -12.50 -0.09 -5.12
C VAL A 97 -11.14 -0.01 -4.45
N THR A 98 -11.02 0.79 -3.39
CA THR A 98 -9.77 0.95 -2.66
C THR A 98 -9.31 -0.37 -2.07
N SER A 99 -10.24 -1.09 -1.42
CA SER A 99 -9.93 -2.38 -0.81
C SER A 99 -9.41 -3.38 -1.83
N VAL A 100 -10.09 -3.48 -2.99
CA VAL A 100 -9.70 -4.43 -4.03
C VAL A 100 -8.37 -4.01 -4.67
N VAL A 101 -8.25 -2.76 -5.09
CA VAL A 101 -7.06 -2.32 -5.82
C VAL A 101 -5.82 -2.34 -4.93
N LEU A 102 -5.92 -1.80 -3.72
CA LEU A 102 -4.77 -1.82 -2.80
C LEU A 102 -4.45 -3.24 -2.36
N GLY A 103 -5.46 -4.10 -2.22
CA GLY A 103 -5.21 -5.51 -1.95
C GLY A 103 -4.41 -6.17 -3.05
N VAL A 104 -4.84 -5.98 -4.29
CA VAL A 104 -4.10 -6.51 -5.45
C VAL A 104 -2.68 -5.94 -5.50
N PHE A 105 -2.52 -4.64 -5.29
CA PHE A 105 -1.20 -4.01 -5.35
C PHE A 105 -0.29 -4.46 -4.22
N LEU A 106 -0.75 -4.29 -2.97
CA LEU A 106 0.12 -4.54 -1.80
C LEU A 106 0.38 -6.01 -1.56
N LEU A 107 -0.60 -6.86 -1.79
CA LEU A 107 -0.44 -8.30 -1.63
C LEU A 107 0.12 -8.93 -2.90
N GLY A 108 -0.27 -8.43 -4.06
CA GLY A 108 0.13 -9.00 -5.35
C GLY A 108 1.62 -8.88 -5.60
N TRP A 109 2.23 -7.73 -5.36
CA TRP A 109 3.67 -7.60 -5.60
C TRP A 109 4.48 -8.51 -4.67
N ARG A 110 4.00 -8.68 -3.42
CA ARG A 110 4.64 -9.60 -2.48
C ARG A 110 4.47 -11.05 -2.93
N GLY A 111 3.30 -11.39 -3.46
CA GLY A 111 3.07 -12.71 -4.02
C GLY A 111 3.98 -13.02 -5.20
N ILE A 112 4.15 -12.05 -6.09
CA ILE A 112 5.07 -12.17 -7.23
C ILE A 112 6.50 -12.33 -6.75
N ALA A 113 6.92 -11.51 -5.79
CA ALA A 113 8.26 -11.59 -5.23
C ALA A 113 8.52 -12.95 -4.57
N ALA A 114 7.52 -13.48 -3.87
CA ALA A 114 7.62 -14.81 -3.24
C ALA A 114 7.75 -15.91 -4.31
N ALA A 115 6.97 -15.82 -5.39
CA ALA A 115 7.03 -16.80 -6.48
C ALA A 115 8.38 -16.76 -7.20
N VAL A 116 8.89 -15.56 -7.47
CA VAL A 116 10.21 -15.40 -8.10
C VAL A 116 11.31 -15.94 -7.19
N GLY A 117 11.23 -15.62 -5.89
CA GLY A 117 12.19 -16.11 -4.91
C GLY A 117 12.18 -17.64 -4.80
N ALA A 118 10.99 -18.24 -4.82
CA ALA A 118 10.85 -19.70 -4.79
C ALA A 118 11.48 -20.34 -6.04
N ARG A 119 11.26 -19.74 -7.21
CA ARG A 119 11.86 -20.24 -8.45
C ARG A 119 13.38 -20.17 -8.41
N ARG A 120 13.91 -19.05 -7.90
CA ARG A 120 15.38 -18.89 -7.77
C ARG A 120 15.96 -19.96 -6.85
N ARG A 121 15.31 -20.20 -5.73
CA ARG A 121 15.76 -21.22 -4.78
C ARG A 121 15.73 -22.62 -5.41
N ALA A 122 14.69 -22.91 -6.17
CA ALA A 122 14.57 -24.20 -6.85
C ALA A 122 15.68 -24.39 -7.89
N ARG A 123 16.10 -23.32 -8.57
CA ARG A 123 17.17 -23.40 -9.58
C ARG A 123 18.55 -23.64 -8.96
N THR A 124 18.76 -23.15 -7.74
CA THR A 124 20.07 -23.22 -7.09
C THR A 124 20.23 -24.44 -6.20
N SER A 125 19.17 -25.18 -5.94
CA SER A 125 19.24 -26.36 -5.05
C SER A 125 19.49 -27.71 -5.78
#